data_fa0f52e0014328d0013c3009a9860c7e
#
_entry.id   fa0f52e0014328d0013c3009a9860c7e
#
_cell.length_a   1.000
_cell.length_b   1.000
_cell.length_c   1.000
_cell.angle_alpha   90.00
_cell.angle_beta   90.00
_cell.angle_gamma   90.00
#
_symmetry.space_group_name_H-M   'P 1'
#
loop_
_entity.id
_entity.type
_entity.pdbx_description
1 polymer ?
#
loop_
_entity_poly.entity_id
_entity_poly.type
_entity_poly.pdbx_seq_one_letter_code
_entity_poly.pdbx_strand_id
1 'polypeptide(L)'
;MRIVVVGAEGDIGKAVCSELGFRHEIIKAGRSSGDIQVDIANRASVDAMYARCAKVDAVISTAGNVHFGSLGEYTEETFMLGLRHKVMGQVNLVLAGLAVVSDGGSFTLTSGVLDRDPIRMGTGAATANGALRGFVLGAAIEMPRGLRINAVSPGLLDVSVPRYGEWFPGHEPVSSKRVGLAYAKSVEGAITGKVIIVE
;
A
#
# COMPACT_ATOMS: atom_id res chain seq x y z
N MET A 1 -12.32 15.05 -2.37
CA MET A 1 -11.51 14.28 -3.35
C MET A 1 -12.21 12.97 -3.63
N ARG A 2 -11.95 12.39 -4.81
CA ARG A 2 -12.26 10.98 -5.12
C ARG A 2 -11.01 10.15 -4.95
N ILE A 3 -11.07 9.20 -4.05
CA ILE A 3 -9.92 8.39 -3.61
C ILE A 3 -10.18 6.92 -3.93
N VAL A 4 -9.32 6.33 -4.74
CA VAL A 4 -9.35 4.87 -4.95
C VAL A 4 -8.53 4.20 -3.86
N VAL A 5 -9.16 3.28 -3.11
CA VAL A 5 -8.51 2.47 -2.08
C VAL A 5 -8.46 1.02 -2.55
N VAL A 6 -7.29 0.58 -2.96
CA VAL A 6 -7.05 -0.81 -3.39
C VAL A 6 -6.70 -1.66 -2.19
N GLY A 7 -7.46 -2.75 -1.98
CA GLY A 7 -7.38 -3.57 -0.77
C GLY A 7 -8.25 -3.03 0.38
N ALA A 8 -9.32 -2.31 0.06
CA ALA A 8 -10.21 -1.60 1.00
C ALA A 8 -10.82 -2.49 2.10
N GLU A 9 -11.01 -3.78 1.84
CA GLU A 9 -11.62 -4.73 2.79
C GLU A 9 -10.60 -5.43 3.73
N GLY A 10 -9.31 -5.21 3.53
CA GLY A 10 -8.26 -5.65 4.46
C GLY A 10 -8.22 -4.78 5.73
N ASP A 11 -7.44 -5.18 6.74
CA ASP A 11 -7.36 -4.44 8.02
C ASP A 11 -6.89 -3.00 7.83
N ILE A 12 -5.82 -2.80 7.06
CA ILE A 12 -5.32 -1.45 6.75
C ILE A 12 -6.34 -0.70 5.89
N GLY A 13 -6.92 -1.35 4.88
CA GLY A 13 -7.92 -0.73 4.00
C GLY A 13 -9.14 -0.23 4.76
N LYS A 14 -9.65 -1.01 5.72
CA LYS A 14 -10.74 -0.60 6.60
C LYS A 14 -10.37 0.61 7.46
N ALA A 15 -9.16 0.64 8.02
CA ALA A 15 -8.67 1.79 8.78
C ALA A 15 -8.61 3.06 7.92
N VAL A 16 -8.13 2.94 6.67
CA VAL A 16 -8.09 4.03 5.69
C VAL A 16 -9.49 4.51 5.34
N CYS A 17 -10.39 3.59 4.98
CA CYS A 17 -11.77 3.94 4.62
C CYS A 17 -12.53 4.59 5.79
N SER A 18 -12.31 4.10 7.02
CA SER A 18 -12.89 4.71 8.23
C SER A 18 -12.39 6.12 8.47
N GLU A 19 -11.11 6.41 8.27
CA GLU A 19 -10.52 7.73 8.52
C GLU A 19 -10.88 8.76 7.44
N LEU A 20 -10.84 8.36 6.16
CA LEU A 20 -11.01 9.28 5.04
C LEU A 20 -12.46 9.41 4.55
N GLY A 21 -13.31 8.41 4.79
CA GLY A 21 -14.66 8.33 4.24
C GLY A 21 -15.62 9.41 4.72
N PHE A 22 -15.34 10.07 5.84
CA PHE A 22 -16.13 11.21 6.33
C PHE A 22 -15.95 12.50 5.51
N ARG A 23 -14.79 12.60 4.81
CA ARG A 23 -14.40 13.84 4.12
C ARG A 23 -14.28 13.66 2.61
N HIS A 24 -14.23 12.43 2.13
CA HIS A 24 -13.92 12.12 0.74
C HIS A 24 -14.82 11.01 0.20
N GLU A 25 -15.02 11.01 -1.11
CA GLU A 25 -15.65 9.91 -1.83
C GLU A 25 -14.62 8.78 -1.98
N ILE A 26 -14.91 7.62 -1.40
CA ILE A 26 -14.05 6.44 -1.48
C ILE A 26 -14.58 5.48 -2.53
N ILE A 27 -13.73 5.14 -3.49
CA ILE A 27 -13.95 4.05 -4.44
C ILE A 27 -13.16 2.85 -3.93
N LYS A 28 -13.86 1.85 -3.45
CA LYS A 28 -13.23 0.62 -2.95
C LYS A 28 -12.86 -0.29 -4.12
N ALA A 29 -11.60 -0.71 -4.17
CA ALA A 29 -11.12 -1.64 -5.19
C ALA A 29 -10.44 -2.85 -4.54
N GLY A 30 -10.60 -4.02 -5.15
CA GLY A 30 -10.01 -5.26 -4.67
C GLY A 30 -10.14 -6.40 -5.65
N ARG A 31 -9.43 -7.51 -5.41
CA ARG A 31 -9.41 -8.64 -6.34
C ARG A 31 -10.76 -9.35 -6.46
N SER A 32 -11.49 -9.48 -5.36
CA SER A 32 -12.76 -10.21 -5.28
C SER A 32 -13.89 -9.42 -4.62
N SER A 33 -13.64 -8.18 -4.20
CA SER A 33 -14.60 -7.36 -3.44
C SER A 33 -14.39 -5.88 -3.72
N GLY A 34 -15.35 -5.04 -3.31
CA GLY A 34 -15.34 -3.59 -3.52
C GLY A 34 -16.19 -3.16 -4.73
N ASP A 35 -16.19 -1.86 -5.03
CA ASP A 35 -16.95 -1.26 -6.12
C ASP A 35 -16.36 -1.61 -7.49
N ILE A 36 -15.04 -1.83 -7.54
CA ILE A 36 -14.29 -2.18 -8.75
C ILE A 36 -13.37 -3.36 -8.45
N GLN A 37 -13.42 -4.39 -9.29
CA GLN A 37 -12.45 -5.48 -9.23
C GLN A 37 -11.17 -5.12 -9.93
N VAL A 38 -10.02 -5.43 -9.28
CA VAL A 38 -8.67 -5.20 -9.83
C VAL A 38 -7.69 -6.24 -9.30
N ASP A 39 -6.93 -6.84 -10.21
CA ASP A 39 -5.70 -7.56 -9.88
C ASP A 39 -4.52 -6.64 -10.19
N ILE A 40 -3.88 -6.12 -9.15
CA ILE A 40 -2.76 -5.17 -9.30
C ILE A 40 -1.50 -5.81 -9.92
N ALA A 41 -1.34 -7.13 -9.83
CA ALA A 41 -0.27 -7.84 -10.50
C ALA A 41 -0.45 -7.91 -12.03
N ASN A 42 -1.66 -7.63 -12.52
CA ASN A 42 -2.00 -7.60 -13.94
C ASN A 42 -2.18 -6.15 -14.42
N ARG A 43 -1.26 -5.65 -15.22
CA ARG A 43 -1.29 -4.29 -15.74
C ARG A 43 -2.59 -3.96 -16.49
N ALA A 44 -3.09 -4.85 -17.32
CA ALA A 44 -4.34 -4.61 -18.06
C ALA A 44 -5.56 -4.50 -17.12
N SER A 45 -5.56 -5.24 -16.00
CA SER A 45 -6.58 -5.09 -14.97
C SER A 45 -6.53 -3.73 -14.28
N VAL A 46 -5.34 -3.19 -14.05
CA VAL A 46 -5.15 -1.84 -13.49
C VAL A 46 -5.63 -0.76 -14.47
N ASP A 47 -5.27 -0.88 -15.75
CA ASP A 47 -5.73 0.04 -16.79
C ASP A 47 -7.27 0.03 -16.90
N ALA A 48 -7.91 -1.15 -16.86
CA ALA A 48 -9.36 -1.29 -16.86
C ALA A 48 -10.01 -0.69 -15.60
N MET A 49 -9.38 -0.80 -14.42
CA MET A 49 -9.85 -0.13 -13.21
C MET A 49 -9.87 1.39 -13.39
N TYR A 50 -8.79 1.97 -13.88
CA TYR A 50 -8.72 3.43 -14.11
C TYR A 50 -9.72 3.90 -15.16
N ALA A 51 -9.95 3.14 -16.23
CA ALA A 51 -10.96 3.47 -17.25
C ALA A 51 -12.40 3.54 -16.70
N ARG A 52 -12.68 2.87 -15.57
CA ARG A 52 -13.98 2.93 -14.89
C ARG A 52 -14.10 4.10 -13.92
N CYS A 53 -12.99 4.76 -13.58
CA CYS A 53 -12.98 5.90 -12.68
C CYS A 53 -13.11 7.18 -13.50
N ALA A 54 -14.19 7.97 -13.31
CA ALA A 54 -14.40 9.23 -14.06
C ALA A 54 -13.36 10.30 -13.72
N LYS A 55 -12.92 10.34 -12.44
CA LYS A 55 -11.90 11.25 -11.91
C LYS A 55 -11.24 10.58 -10.72
N VAL A 56 -9.95 10.72 -10.57
CA VAL A 56 -9.18 10.21 -9.42
C VAL A 56 -8.27 11.30 -8.91
N ASP A 57 -8.42 11.67 -7.64
CA ASP A 57 -7.58 12.69 -7.00
C ASP A 57 -6.48 12.04 -6.17
N ALA A 58 -6.72 10.83 -5.64
CA ALA A 58 -5.70 10.07 -4.92
C ALA A 58 -5.89 8.56 -5.09
N VAL A 59 -4.78 7.84 -5.05
CA VAL A 59 -4.75 6.38 -5.08
C VAL A 59 -4.02 5.88 -3.86
N ILE A 60 -4.67 5.01 -3.10
CA ILE A 60 -4.10 4.34 -1.93
C ILE A 60 -4.04 2.85 -2.21
N SER A 61 -2.88 2.25 -2.06
CA SER A 61 -2.74 0.79 -2.12
C SER A 61 -2.44 0.22 -0.74
N THR A 62 -3.36 -0.60 -0.24
CA THR A 62 -3.18 -1.42 0.97
C THR A 62 -3.11 -2.91 0.62
N ALA A 63 -3.01 -3.21 -0.68
CA ALA A 63 -2.97 -4.56 -1.21
C ALA A 63 -1.53 -5.02 -1.48
N GLY A 64 -1.32 -6.31 -1.36
CA GLY A 64 -0.06 -6.98 -1.68
C GLY A 64 0.02 -8.31 -0.96
N ASN A 65 0.64 -9.30 -1.61
CA ASN A 65 0.86 -10.62 -1.05
C ASN A 65 2.37 -10.92 -1.02
N VAL A 66 2.82 -11.58 0.02
CA VAL A 66 4.21 -12.00 0.21
C VAL A 66 4.24 -13.42 0.74
N HIS A 67 5.33 -14.12 0.49
CA HIS A 67 5.58 -15.43 1.11
C HIS A 67 6.27 -15.24 2.46
N PHE A 68 5.82 -16.00 3.46
CA PHE A 68 6.50 -16.18 4.74
C PHE A 68 7.02 -17.60 4.82
N GLY A 69 8.29 -17.77 5.13
CA GLY A 69 8.93 -19.09 5.20
C GLY A 69 10.37 -18.98 5.69
N SER A 70 10.96 -20.09 6.12
CA SER A 70 12.37 -20.12 6.53
C SER A 70 13.27 -19.83 5.34
N LEU A 71 14.39 -19.12 5.57
CA LEU A 71 15.29 -18.70 4.49
C LEU A 71 15.81 -19.89 3.67
N GLY A 72 16.06 -21.03 4.31
CA GLY A 72 16.55 -22.24 3.64
C GLY A 72 15.52 -22.95 2.75
N GLU A 73 14.24 -22.59 2.88
CA GLU A 73 13.13 -23.17 2.09
C GLU A 73 12.66 -22.25 0.96
N TYR A 74 13.24 -21.05 0.85
CA TYR A 74 12.88 -20.15 -0.25
C TYR A 74 13.36 -20.73 -1.60
N THR A 75 12.46 -20.68 -2.56
CA THR A 75 12.75 -20.88 -3.98
C THR A 75 12.66 -19.54 -4.70
N GLU A 76 13.17 -19.45 -5.92
CA GLU A 76 12.97 -18.27 -6.76
C GLU A 76 11.49 -17.92 -6.90
N GLU A 77 10.63 -18.92 -7.10
CA GLU A 77 9.18 -18.72 -7.26
C GLU A 77 8.55 -18.09 -6.01
N THR A 78 8.80 -18.66 -4.81
CA THR A 78 8.25 -18.14 -3.56
C THR A 78 8.81 -16.75 -3.22
N PHE A 79 10.07 -16.49 -3.55
CA PHE A 79 10.68 -15.18 -3.38
C PHE A 79 10.07 -14.12 -4.32
N MET A 80 9.90 -14.47 -5.60
CA MET A 80 9.31 -13.61 -6.61
C MET A 80 7.83 -13.28 -6.36
N LEU A 81 7.13 -14.08 -5.56
CA LEU A 81 5.73 -13.81 -5.22
C LEU A 81 5.55 -12.42 -4.62
N GLY A 82 6.36 -12.04 -3.64
CA GLY A 82 6.32 -10.71 -3.02
C GLY A 82 6.67 -9.59 -4.01
N LEU A 83 7.68 -9.83 -4.85
CA LEU A 83 8.10 -8.84 -5.85
C LEU A 83 7.03 -8.62 -6.92
N ARG A 84 6.38 -9.68 -7.40
CA ARG A 84 5.31 -9.58 -8.42
C ARG A 84 4.02 -8.99 -7.85
N HIS A 85 3.54 -9.51 -6.73
CA HIS A 85 2.21 -9.15 -6.21
C HIS A 85 2.24 -7.88 -5.35
N LYS A 86 3.22 -7.71 -4.47
CA LYS A 86 3.28 -6.53 -3.59
C LYS A 86 4.03 -5.37 -4.23
N VAL A 87 5.24 -5.61 -4.76
CA VAL A 87 6.05 -4.52 -5.31
C VAL A 87 5.49 -4.08 -6.65
N MET A 88 5.55 -4.95 -7.66
CA MET A 88 5.08 -4.60 -9.00
C MET A 88 3.59 -4.28 -9.03
N GLY A 89 2.77 -4.95 -8.20
CA GLY A 89 1.36 -4.60 -8.08
C GLY A 89 1.14 -3.14 -7.70
N GLN A 90 1.85 -2.63 -6.70
CA GLN A 90 1.74 -1.23 -6.30
C GLN A 90 2.41 -0.28 -7.30
N VAL A 91 3.53 -0.68 -7.90
CA VAL A 91 4.20 0.06 -8.98
C VAL A 91 3.27 0.21 -10.20
N ASN A 92 2.56 -0.83 -10.60
CA ASN A 92 1.60 -0.78 -11.71
C ASN A 92 0.51 0.28 -11.47
N LEU A 93 0.00 0.41 -10.24
CA LEU A 93 -0.98 1.46 -9.90
C LEU A 93 -0.40 2.86 -10.14
N VAL A 94 0.86 3.08 -9.77
CA VAL A 94 1.52 4.38 -10.00
C VAL A 94 1.72 4.62 -11.50
N LEU A 95 2.38 3.69 -12.21
CA LEU A 95 2.72 3.85 -13.62
C LEU A 95 1.50 4.02 -14.52
N ALA A 96 0.41 3.27 -14.27
CA ALA A 96 -0.84 3.45 -14.99
C ALA A 96 -1.56 4.75 -14.61
N GLY A 97 -1.46 5.16 -13.34
CA GLY A 97 -2.13 6.33 -12.81
C GLY A 97 -1.48 7.66 -13.17
N LEU A 98 -0.21 7.68 -13.62
CA LEU A 98 0.50 8.93 -13.98
C LEU A 98 -0.27 9.81 -14.96
N ALA A 99 -1.00 9.23 -15.90
CA ALA A 99 -1.80 9.98 -16.88
C ALA A 99 -3.25 10.25 -16.44
N VAL A 100 -3.72 9.58 -15.38
CA VAL A 100 -5.15 9.54 -15.00
C VAL A 100 -5.43 10.36 -13.74
N VAL A 101 -4.54 10.29 -12.75
CA VAL A 101 -4.70 11.03 -11.50
C VAL A 101 -4.60 12.53 -11.77
N SER A 102 -5.51 13.30 -11.17
CA SER A 102 -5.60 14.76 -11.31
C SER A 102 -4.30 15.44 -10.95
N ASP A 103 -4.01 16.58 -11.57
CA ASP A 103 -2.85 17.41 -11.23
C ASP A 103 -2.85 17.76 -9.74
N GLY A 104 -1.68 17.70 -9.10
CA GLY A 104 -1.53 17.87 -7.66
C GLY A 104 -2.05 16.68 -6.81
N GLY A 105 -2.56 15.64 -7.43
CA GLY A 105 -3.04 14.44 -6.75
C GLY A 105 -1.94 13.61 -6.10
N SER A 106 -2.28 12.44 -5.57
CA SER A 106 -1.29 11.65 -4.82
C SER A 106 -1.43 10.14 -4.96
N PHE A 107 -0.31 9.46 -4.77
CA PHE A 107 -0.21 8.02 -4.55
C PHE A 107 0.30 7.74 -3.14
N THR A 108 -0.37 6.83 -2.43
CA THR A 108 0.09 6.34 -1.12
C THR A 108 0.21 4.84 -1.16
N LEU A 109 1.43 4.35 -1.08
CA LEU A 109 1.75 2.93 -1.09
C LEU A 109 1.86 2.38 0.33
N THR A 110 1.82 1.05 0.47
CA THR A 110 2.01 0.38 1.75
C THR A 110 3.28 -0.46 1.75
N SER A 111 4.25 -0.04 2.55
CA SER A 111 5.43 -0.83 2.91
C SER A 111 5.12 -1.70 4.14
N GLY A 112 5.81 -1.53 5.26
CA GLY A 112 5.59 -2.21 6.54
C GLY A 112 6.88 -2.27 7.37
N VAL A 113 6.75 -2.46 8.66
CA VAL A 113 7.86 -2.44 9.64
C VAL A 113 9.01 -3.40 9.32
N LEU A 114 8.75 -4.50 8.63
CA LEU A 114 9.72 -5.57 8.43
C LEU A 114 10.93 -5.20 7.55
N ASP A 115 10.93 -4.02 6.91
CA ASP A 115 12.13 -3.47 6.23
C ASP A 115 13.14 -2.85 7.20
N ARG A 116 12.74 -2.62 8.44
CA ARG A 116 13.56 -2.02 9.50
C ARG A 116 13.74 -2.94 10.70
N ASP A 117 12.66 -3.59 11.10
CA ASP A 117 12.60 -4.48 12.25
C ASP A 117 12.03 -5.84 11.81
N PRO A 118 12.88 -6.74 11.28
CA PRO A 118 12.45 -7.99 10.67
C PRO A 118 12.08 -9.03 11.71
N ILE A 119 11.16 -9.91 11.35
CA ILE A 119 10.80 -11.10 12.11
C ILE A 119 11.33 -12.36 11.43
N ARG A 120 11.37 -13.47 12.19
CA ARG A 120 11.66 -14.79 11.61
C ARG A 120 10.69 -15.11 10.49
N MET A 121 11.14 -15.81 9.46
CA MET A 121 10.37 -16.18 8.27
C MET A 121 9.87 -15.01 7.42
N GLY A 122 10.22 -13.76 7.78
CA GLY A 122 9.76 -12.53 7.14
C GLY A 122 10.63 -11.99 6.01
N THR A 123 11.67 -12.72 5.54
CA THR A 123 12.64 -12.23 4.55
C THR A 123 11.98 -11.70 3.27
N GLY A 124 11.00 -12.41 2.71
CA GLY A 124 10.28 -11.97 1.51
C GLY A 124 9.49 -10.67 1.73
N ALA A 125 8.87 -10.53 2.91
CA ALA A 125 8.15 -9.32 3.29
C ALA A 125 9.09 -8.13 3.51
N ALA A 126 10.21 -8.36 4.21
CA ALA A 126 11.25 -7.35 4.42
C ALA A 126 11.80 -6.82 3.09
N THR A 127 12.14 -7.72 2.15
CA THR A 127 12.63 -7.37 0.81
C THR A 127 11.59 -6.56 0.04
N ALA A 128 10.32 -7.00 0.01
CA ALA A 128 9.27 -6.29 -0.71
C ALA A 128 9.00 -4.88 -0.11
N ASN A 129 9.04 -4.76 1.22
CA ASN A 129 8.87 -3.48 1.90
C ASN A 129 10.05 -2.52 1.60
N GLY A 130 11.29 -3.02 1.64
CA GLY A 130 12.48 -2.26 1.29
C GLY A 130 12.48 -1.79 -0.17
N ALA A 131 12.04 -2.64 -1.10
CA ALA A 131 11.90 -2.30 -2.51
C ALA A 131 10.88 -1.16 -2.72
N LEU A 132 9.73 -1.21 -2.06
CA LEU A 132 8.72 -0.13 -2.11
C LEU A 132 9.25 1.18 -1.54
N ARG A 133 10.01 1.12 -0.44
CA ARG A 133 10.67 2.29 0.12
C ARG A 133 11.61 2.95 -0.91
N GLY A 134 12.47 2.15 -1.54
CA GLY A 134 13.38 2.63 -2.60
C GLY A 134 12.62 3.22 -3.78
N PHE A 135 11.56 2.55 -4.24
CA PHE A 135 10.73 3.03 -5.33
C PHE A 135 10.09 4.40 -5.02
N VAL A 136 9.51 4.58 -3.83
CA VAL A 136 8.87 5.86 -3.43
C VAL A 136 9.89 6.99 -3.39
N LEU A 137 11.10 6.76 -2.85
CA LEU A 137 12.15 7.77 -2.78
C LEU A 137 12.61 8.21 -4.18
N GLY A 138 12.84 7.25 -5.07
CA GLY A 138 13.25 7.53 -6.44
C GLY A 138 12.14 8.18 -7.27
N ALA A 139 10.92 7.63 -7.23
CA ALA A 139 9.80 8.15 -7.99
C ALA A 139 9.42 9.58 -7.61
N ALA A 140 9.56 9.95 -6.33
CA ALA A 140 9.13 11.26 -5.85
C ALA A 140 9.79 12.46 -6.56
N ILE A 141 11.04 12.31 -7.00
CA ILE A 141 11.77 13.37 -7.72
C ILE A 141 11.41 13.44 -9.21
N GLU A 142 10.69 12.45 -9.72
CA GLU A 142 10.29 12.33 -11.12
C GLU A 142 8.77 12.49 -11.33
N MET A 143 7.99 12.69 -10.25
CA MET A 143 6.53 12.78 -10.36
C MET A 143 6.10 14.01 -11.18
N PRO A 144 5.36 13.81 -12.29
CA PRO A 144 4.93 14.90 -13.14
C PRO A 144 3.72 15.66 -12.55
N ARG A 145 3.41 16.83 -13.08
CA ARG A 145 2.16 17.58 -12.86
C ARG A 145 1.86 17.88 -11.39
N GLY A 146 2.92 18.00 -10.54
CA GLY A 146 2.74 18.21 -9.11
C GLY A 146 2.17 17.01 -8.35
N LEU A 147 2.15 15.84 -8.96
CA LEU A 147 1.75 14.61 -8.28
C LEU A 147 2.71 14.31 -7.12
N ARG A 148 2.17 13.73 -6.07
CA ARG A 148 2.95 13.34 -4.88
C ARG A 148 2.90 11.83 -4.71
N ILE A 149 3.98 11.27 -4.17
CA ILE A 149 4.04 9.85 -3.82
C ILE A 149 4.67 9.65 -2.44
N ASN A 150 4.02 8.84 -1.61
CA ASN A 150 4.52 8.47 -0.29
C ASN A 150 4.26 6.98 -0.03
N ALA A 151 4.88 6.44 1.00
CA ALA A 151 4.51 5.15 1.58
C ALA A 151 4.12 5.31 3.05
N VAL A 152 3.18 4.48 3.51
CA VAL A 152 2.95 4.24 4.94
C VAL A 152 3.61 2.91 5.29
N SER A 153 4.35 2.90 6.40
CA SER A 153 5.05 1.72 6.90
C SER A 153 4.56 1.43 8.33
N PRO A 154 3.42 0.71 8.46
CA PRO A 154 2.86 0.37 9.76
C PRO A 154 3.59 -0.79 10.42
N GLY A 155 3.59 -0.80 11.76
CA GLY A 155 3.81 -1.97 12.58
C GLY A 155 2.63 -2.93 12.53
N LEU A 156 2.60 -3.89 13.45
CA LEU A 156 1.48 -4.82 13.59
C LEU A 156 0.24 -4.05 14.06
N LEU A 157 -0.86 -4.12 13.29
CA LEU A 157 -2.12 -3.50 13.70
C LEU A 157 -2.73 -4.23 14.89
N ASP A 158 -3.37 -3.48 15.79
CA ASP A 158 -4.10 -4.00 16.95
C ASP A 158 -5.14 -5.08 16.56
N VAL A 159 -5.91 -4.83 15.51
CA VAL A 159 -6.91 -5.78 15.00
C VAL A 159 -6.31 -7.03 14.34
N SER A 160 -5.02 -7.01 14.03
CA SER A 160 -4.28 -8.13 13.41
C SER A 160 -3.56 -9.00 14.43
N VAL A 161 -3.44 -8.56 15.69
CA VAL A 161 -2.75 -9.29 16.77
C VAL A 161 -3.27 -10.72 16.96
N PRO A 162 -4.59 -11.00 16.93
CA PRO A 162 -5.07 -12.38 17.12
C PRO A 162 -4.59 -13.36 16.03
N ARG A 163 -4.19 -12.85 14.85
CA ARG A 163 -3.73 -13.68 13.72
C ARG A 163 -2.21 -13.76 13.59
N TYR A 164 -1.51 -12.67 13.98
CA TYR A 164 -0.09 -12.52 13.66
C TYR A 164 0.77 -12.20 14.87
N GLY A 165 0.20 -11.91 16.05
CA GLY A 165 0.93 -11.41 17.22
C GLY A 165 2.06 -12.34 17.68
N GLU A 166 1.87 -13.67 17.59
CA GLU A 166 2.91 -14.66 17.97
C GLU A 166 4.20 -14.54 17.12
N TRP A 167 4.11 -13.98 15.90
CA TRP A 167 5.22 -13.82 14.97
C TRP A 167 5.99 -12.51 15.18
N PHE A 168 5.43 -11.62 16.02
CA PHE A 168 5.97 -10.29 16.30
C PHE A 168 6.38 -10.12 17.78
N PRO A 169 7.28 -10.96 18.32
CA PRO A 169 7.67 -10.86 19.71
C PRO A 169 8.35 -9.50 19.98
N GLY A 170 7.87 -8.78 20.99
CA GLY A 170 8.42 -7.48 21.39
C GLY A 170 7.94 -6.28 20.58
N HIS A 171 7.13 -6.48 19.53
CA HIS A 171 6.52 -5.37 18.80
C HIS A 171 5.27 -4.86 19.52
N GLU A 172 5.19 -3.57 19.76
CA GLU A 172 3.97 -2.93 20.26
C GLU A 172 2.94 -2.79 19.13
N PRO A 173 1.70 -3.27 19.31
CA PRO A 173 0.67 -3.11 18.29
C PRO A 173 0.28 -1.65 18.09
N VAL A 174 0.08 -1.24 16.83
CA VAL A 174 -0.37 0.11 16.49
C VAL A 174 -1.87 0.15 16.26
N SER A 175 -2.53 1.20 16.74
CA SER A 175 -3.98 1.32 16.54
C SER A 175 -4.34 1.59 15.08
N SER A 176 -5.45 0.99 14.64
CA SER A 176 -6.03 1.22 13.32
C SER A 176 -6.24 2.71 13.05
N LYS A 177 -6.59 3.50 14.09
CA LYS A 177 -6.73 4.96 13.96
C LYS A 177 -5.43 5.66 13.62
N ARG A 178 -4.31 5.32 14.28
CA ARG A 178 -3.00 5.91 13.96
C ARG A 178 -2.57 5.59 12.53
N VAL A 179 -2.86 4.36 12.07
CA VAL A 179 -2.60 3.97 10.69
C VAL A 179 -3.45 4.80 9.73
N GLY A 180 -4.76 4.92 9.93
CA GLY A 180 -5.64 5.77 9.11
C GLY A 180 -5.15 7.22 9.01
N LEU A 181 -4.75 7.82 10.13
CA LEU A 181 -4.18 9.18 10.18
C LEU A 181 -2.89 9.34 9.36
N ALA A 182 -2.04 8.30 9.29
CA ALA A 182 -0.84 8.33 8.46
C ALA A 182 -1.18 8.39 6.97
N TYR A 183 -2.22 7.67 6.53
CA TYR A 183 -2.72 7.79 5.15
C TYR A 183 -3.37 9.15 4.89
N ALA A 184 -4.14 9.68 5.83
CA ALA A 184 -4.69 11.03 5.73
C ALA A 184 -3.58 12.08 5.58
N LYS A 185 -2.52 11.99 6.39
CA LYS A 185 -1.33 12.86 6.26
C LYS A 185 -0.68 12.80 4.88
N SER A 186 -0.63 11.62 4.25
CA SER A 186 -0.09 11.45 2.90
C SER A 186 -0.99 12.08 1.83
N VAL A 187 -2.29 11.83 1.93
CA VAL A 187 -3.29 12.25 0.93
C VAL A 187 -3.59 13.74 1.01
N GLU A 188 -3.85 14.24 2.21
CA GLU A 188 -4.31 15.61 2.46
C GLU A 188 -3.17 16.60 2.67
N GLY A 189 -2.00 16.11 3.10
CA GLY A 189 -0.81 16.94 3.34
C GLY A 189 -0.01 17.24 2.08
N ALA A 190 1.00 18.11 2.20
CA ALA A 190 1.86 18.52 1.10
C ALA A 190 3.14 17.67 0.94
N ILE A 191 3.32 16.64 1.74
CA ILE A 191 4.54 15.83 1.73
C ILE A 191 4.63 14.94 0.49
N THR A 192 5.85 14.74 -0.01
CA THR A 192 6.16 13.77 -1.06
C THR A 192 7.51 13.09 -0.77
N GLY A 193 7.71 11.87 -1.29
CA GLY A 193 8.93 11.10 -1.10
C GLY A 193 9.14 10.62 0.34
N LYS A 194 8.08 10.52 1.14
CA LYS A 194 8.20 10.12 2.55
C LYS A 194 7.72 8.68 2.77
N VAL A 195 8.43 8.00 3.65
CA VAL A 195 7.95 6.77 4.28
C VAL A 195 7.47 7.15 5.68
N ILE A 196 6.15 7.15 5.87
CA ILE A 196 5.50 7.52 7.12
C ILE A 196 5.47 6.29 8.01
N ILE A 197 6.30 6.31 9.04
CA ILE A 197 6.44 5.22 10.01
C ILE A 197 5.31 5.34 11.04
N VAL A 198 4.67 4.21 11.37
CA VAL A 198 3.62 4.10 12.38
C VAL A 198 3.97 2.93 13.30
N GLU A 199 4.58 3.25 14.43
CA GLU A 199 5.00 2.34 15.49
C GLU A 199 4.50 2.83 16.84
#